data_165a98a148589bcfe5610eaea0826074
#
_entry.id   165a98a148589bcfe5610eaea0826074
#
_cell.length_a   1.000
_cell.length_b   1.000
_cell.length_c   1.000
_cell.angle_alpha   90.00
_cell.angle_beta   90.00
_cell.angle_gamma   90.00
#
_symmetry.space_group_name_H-M   'P 1'
#
loop_
_entity.id
_entity.type
_entity.pdbx_description
1 polymer ?
#
loop_
_entity_poly.entity_id
_entity_poly.type
_entity_poly.pdbx_seq_one_letter_code
_entity_poly.pdbx_strand_id
1 'polypeptide(L)'
;WVDANKPGGDVPSFLEGPSFDRDGNLWCVDIPWGRIFRITPAGEWSVGAEYDGWPNGLRVLPDGTIQIADYKRGIVMLDPKTGETRDRFSSNRSEGFKGCNDLFFGADGTLYFTDQGTTGLHDPTGRVYRVRPGTETLERLISNGPSPNGLVTSLEDKVLYVAMTRAAAV
;
A
#
# COMPACT_ATOMS: atom_id res chain seq x y z
N TRP A 1 -5.71 22.28 3.83
CA TRP A 1 -6.92 21.58 3.37
C TRP A 1 -7.14 20.29 4.15
N VAL A 2 -6.15 19.45 4.28
CA VAL A 2 -6.24 18.12 4.94
C VAL A 2 -6.75 18.25 6.37
N ASP A 3 -6.16 19.15 7.19
CA ASP A 3 -6.59 19.36 8.57
C ASP A 3 -7.97 19.99 8.69
N ALA A 4 -8.33 20.89 7.76
CA ALA A 4 -9.64 21.54 7.75
C ALA A 4 -10.78 20.57 7.35
N ASN A 5 -10.46 19.43 6.74
CA ASN A 5 -11.44 18.47 6.22
C ASN A 5 -11.37 17.09 6.90
N LYS A 6 -10.66 16.95 8.03
CA LYS A 6 -10.70 15.68 8.76
C LYS A 6 -12.03 15.51 9.52
N PRO A 7 -12.46 14.26 9.74
CA PRO A 7 -13.76 13.94 10.35
C PRO A 7 -13.94 14.38 11.82
N GLY A 8 -12.90 14.99 12.39
CA GLY A 8 -12.88 15.39 13.81
C GLY A 8 -11.97 14.50 14.65
N GLY A 9 -11.51 15.02 15.79
CA GLY A 9 -10.57 14.32 16.67
C GLY A 9 -9.14 14.87 16.60
N ASP A 10 -8.33 14.48 17.59
CA ASP A 10 -6.98 15.04 17.82
C ASP A 10 -5.86 14.30 17.08
N VAL A 11 -6.20 13.19 16.38
CA VAL A 11 -5.19 12.41 15.63
C VAL A 11 -4.76 13.19 14.39
N PRO A 12 -3.47 13.51 14.22
CA PRO A 12 -2.96 14.17 13.02
C PRO A 12 -3.18 13.28 11.78
N SER A 13 -3.32 13.92 10.61
CA SER A 13 -3.23 13.21 9.32
C SER A 13 -1.83 12.69 9.10
N PHE A 14 -1.73 11.50 8.50
CA PHE A 14 -0.48 10.89 8.12
C PHE A 14 -0.57 10.40 6.66
N LEU A 15 0.00 11.22 5.77
CA LEU A 15 -0.08 10.99 4.32
C LEU A 15 1.03 10.05 3.86
N GLU A 16 0.65 9.06 3.04
CA GLU A 16 1.52 8.02 2.52
C GLU A 16 1.10 7.55 1.11
N GLY A 17 1.84 6.61 0.53
CA GLY A 17 1.51 5.89 -0.68
C GLY A 17 1.27 6.76 -1.91
N PRO A 18 2.14 7.72 -2.28
CA PRO A 18 1.91 8.57 -3.43
C PRO A 18 1.99 7.80 -4.75
N SER A 19 1.03 8.02 -5.64
CA SER A 19 0.99 7.42 -6.98
C SER A 19 0.28 8.34 -7.97
N PHE A 20 0.81 8.45 -9.20
CA PHE A 20 0.19 9.24 -10.24
C PHE A 20 -0.71 8.38 -11.14
N ASP A 21 -1.85 8.94 -11.54
CA ASP A 21 -2.65 8.38 -12.62
C ASP A 21 -2.19 8.91 -14.00
N ARG A 22 -2.84 8.42 -15.07
CA ARG A 22 -2.50 8.81 -16.45
C ARG A 22 -2.83 10.26 -16.78
N ASP A 23 -3.74 10.87 -16.03
CA ASP A 23 -4.13 12.27 -16.20
C ASP A 23 -3.24 13.22 -15.40
N GLY A 24 -2.22 12.68 -14.70
CA GLY A 24 -1.28 13.43 -13.89
C GLY A 24 -1.81 13.82 -12.51
N ASN A 25 -2.94 13.26 -12.08
CA ASN A 25 -3.41 13.47 -10.71
C ASN A 25 -2.56 12.64 -9.75
N LEU A 26 -2.17 13.24 -8.63
CA LEU A 26 -1.55 12.54 -7.51
C LEU A 26 -2.63 11.94 -6.62
N TRP A 27 -2.49 10.65 -6.35
CA TRP A 27 -3.27 9.93 -5.35
C TRP A 27 -2.40 9.64 -4.13
N CYS A 28 -2.93 9.79 -2.94
CA CYS A 28 -2.27 9.42 -1.69
C CYS A 28 -3.28 9.02 -0.62
N VAL A 29 -2.80 8.35 0.41
CA VAL A 29 -3.62 7.89 1.52
C VAL A 29 -3.43 8.77 2.75
N ASP A 30 -4.41 8.76 3.64
CA ASP A 30 -4.34 9.29 5.00
C ASP A 30 -4.65 8.17 5.98
N ILE A 31 -3.58 7.58 6.53
CA ILE A 31 -3.63 6.32 7.26
C ILE A 31 -4.66 6.33 8.40
N PRO A 32 -4.60 7.28 9.37
CA PRO A 32 -5.45 7.21 10.55
C PRO A 32 -6.95 7.34 10.26
N TRP A 33 -7.27 7.98 9.13
CA TRP A 33 -8.64 8.35 8.78
C TRP A 33 -9.25 7.48 7.68
N GLY A 34 -8.51 6.51 7.13
CA GLY A 34 -8.99 5.64 6.05
C GLY A 34 -9.36 6.41 4.77
N ARG A 35 -8.74 7.57 4.52
CA ARG A 35 -9.05 8.43 3.38
C ARG A 35 -8.06 8.24 2.25
N ILE A 36 -8.58 8.32 1.04
CA ILE A 36 -7.79 8.36 -0.19
C ILE A 36 -8.03 9.72 -0.84
N PHE A 37 -6.97 10.48 -1.05
CA PHE A 37 -7.04 11.78 -1.71
C PHE A 37 -6.66 11.68 -3.17
N ARG A 38 -7.31 12.52 -3.98
CA ARG A 38 -6.93 12.84 -5.34
C ARG A 38 -6.59 14.33 -5.43
N ILE A 39 -5.43 14.64 -5.99
CA ILE A 39 -4.91 16.00 -6.13
C ILE A 39 -4.64 16.24 -7.62
N THR A 40 -5.30 17.23 -8.22
CA THR A 40 -5.12 17.55 -9.64
C THR A 40 -3.77 18.22 -9.90
N PRO A 41 -3.28 18.28 -11.15
CA PRO A 41 -2.07 19.06 -11.50
C PRO A 41 -2.19 20.55 -11.16
N ALA A 42 -3.40 21.08 -11.00
CA ALA A 42 -3.65 22.45 -10.55
C ALA A 42 -3.58 22.59 -9.01
N GLY A 43 -3.35 21.50 -8.27
CA GLY A 43 -3.30 21.50 -6.81
C GLY A 43 -4.66 21.44 -6.12
N GLU A 44 -5.72 21.06 -6.81
CA GLU A 44 -7.05 20.91 -6.24
C GLU A 44 -7.20 19.56 -5.56
N TRP A 45 -7.58 19.56 -4.26
CA TRP A 45 -7.75 18.38 -3.44
C TRP A 45 -9.20 17.91 -3.42
N SER A 46 -9.38 16.60 -3.49
CA SER A 46 -10.67 15.93 -3.28
C SER A 46 -10.48 14.63 -2.52
N VAL A 47 -11.54 14.19 -1.81
CA VAL A 47 -11.61 12.84 -1.24
C VAL A 47 -12.12 11.92 -2.34
N GLY A 48 -11.27 10.97 -2.78
CA GLY A 48 -11.64 9.96 -3.77
C GLY A 48 -12.34 8.76 -3.15
N ALA A 49 -12.02 8.42 -1.91
CA ALA A 49 -12.69 7.39 -1.13
C ALA A 49 -12.41 7.56 0.36
N GLU A 50 -13.32 7.01 1.18
CA GLU A 50 -13.15 6.88 2.63
C GLU A 50 -13.75 5.54 3.07
N TYR A 51 -13.02 4.77 3.89
CA TYR A 51 -13.48 3.46 4.33
C TYR A 51 -12.84 3.06 5.69
N ASP A 52 -13.42 2.07 6.36
CA ASP A 52 -12.82 1.49 7.58
C ASP A 52 -11.59 0.66 7.22
N GLY A 53 -10.43 1.28 7.31
CA GLY A 53 -9.13 0.71 7.02
C GLY A 53 -8.01 1.61 7.53
N TRP A 54 -6.78 1.12 7.37
CA TRP A 54 -5.55 1.89 7.56
C TRP A 54 -4.70 1.78 6.29
N PRO A 55 -5.13 2.48 5.20
CA PRO A 55 -4.39 2.46 3.94
C PRO A 55 -2.99 3.03 4.15
N ASN A 56 -1.99 2.40 3.56
CA ASN A 56 -0.59 2.82 3.69
C ASN A 56 0.04 2.99 2.29
N GLY A 57 0.41 1.92 1.61
CA GLY A 57 0.89 2.01 0.22
C GLY A 57 -0.27 2.05 -0.79
N LEU A 58 -0.08 2.76 -1.90
CA LEU A 58 -1.08 2.87 -2.96
C LEU A 58 -0.41 2.83 -4.35
N ARG A 59 -1.04 2.14 -5.32
CA ARG A 59 -0.64 2.20 -6.74
C ARG A 59 -1.86 2.31 -7.63
N VAL A 60 -1.84 3.29 -8.53
CA VAL A 60 -2.81 3.41 -9.62
C VAL A 60 -2.37 2.49 -10.76
N LEU A 61 -3.25 1.58 -11.17
CA LEU A 61 -2.98 0.63 -12.23
C LEU A 61 -3.26 1.20 -13.63
N PRO A 62 -2.73 0.59 -14.70
CA PRO A 62 -2.95 1.06 -16.06
C PRO A 62 -4.41 1.13 -16.50
N ASP A 63 -5.30 0.32 -15.93
CA ASP A 63 -6.74 0.32 -16.19
C ASP A 63 -7.51 1.36 -15.37
N GLY A 64 -6.80 2.09 -14.49
CA GLY A 64 -7.35 3.12 -13.61
C GLY A 64 -7.85 2.60 -12.27
N THR A 65 -7.85 1.29 -12.03
CA THR A 65 -8.11 0.76 -10.69
C THR A 65 -6.96 1.08 -9.74
N ILE A 66 -7.23 1.09 -8.46
CA ILE A 66 -6.22 1.39 -7.44
C ILE A 66 -6.04 0.18 -6.54
N GLN A 67 -4.79 -0.21 -6.31
CA GLN A 67 -4.47 -1.20 -5.28
C GLN A 67 -3.80 -0.52 -4.08
N ILE A 68 -4.19 -0.99 -2.90
CA ILE A 68 -3.79 -0.40 -1.62
C ILE A 68 -3.26 -1.51 -0.72
N ALA A 69 -2.09 -1.29 -0.13
CA ALA A 69 -1.62 -2.05 1.00
C ALA A 69 -2.23 -1.44 2.27
N ASP A 70 -3.16 -2.16 2.87
CA ASP A 70 -3.90 -1.71 4.05
C ASP A 70 -3.45 -2.49 5.29
N TYR A 71 -3.12 -1.77 6.35
CA TYR A 71 -2.59 -2.37 7.58
C TYR A 71 -3.60 -3.28 8.28
N LYS A 72 -4.90 -2.95 8.23
CA LYS A 72 -5.98 -3.76 8.83
C LYS A 72 -6.50 -4.85 7.90
N ARG A 73 -6.62 -4.56 6.60
CA ARG A 73 -7.38 -5.37 5.64
C ARG A 73 -6.50 -6.22 4.71
N GLY A 74 -5.21 -5.89 4.57
CA GLY A 74 -4.31 -6.57 3.64
C GLY A 74 -4.22 -5.85 2.30
N ILE A 75 -4.43 -6.52 1.18
CA ILE A 75 -4.43 -5.91 -0.15
C ILE A 75 -5.86 -5.63 -0.60
N VAL A 76 -6.16 -4.35 -0.77
CA VAL A 76 -7.49 -3.82 -1.12
C VAL A 76 -7.49 -3.29 -2.54
N MET A 77 -8.56 -3.51 -3.27
CA MET A 77 -8.86 -2.91 -4.56
C MET A 77 -9.86 -1.76 -4.36
N LEU A 78 -9.60 -0.61 -4.96
CA LEU A 78 -10.50 0.54 -4.99
C LEU A 78 -10.89 0.85 -6.44
N ASP A 79 -12.18 0.98 -6.70
CA ASP A 79 -12.69 1.62 -7.91
C ASP A 79 -12.77 3.13 -7.68
N PRO A 80 -11.92 3.94 -8.33
CA PRO A 80 -11.91 5.39 -8.11
C PRO A 80 -13.14 6.12 -8.65
N LYS A 81 -13.99 5.47 -9.46
CA LYS A 81 -15.21 6.05 -10.01
C LYS A 81 -16.37 5.96 -9.04
N THR A 82 -16.45 4.87 -8.29
CA THR A 82 -17.53 4.61 -7.33
C THR A 82 -17.12 4.86 -5.89
N GLY A 83 -15.81 4.84 -5.60
CA GLY A 83 -15.26 4.85 -4.24
C GLY A 83 -15.40 3.51 -3.51
N GLU A 84 -15.89 2.47 -4.19
CA GLU A 84 -16.08 1.15 -3.59
C GLU A 84 -14.75 0.42 -3.40
N THR A 85 -14.62 -0.25 -2.25
CA THR A 85 -13.44 -1.05 -1.92
C THR A 85 -13.79 -2.52 -1.75
N ARG A 86 -12.90 -3.40 -2.17
CA ARG A 86 -12.99 -4.85 -1.94
C ARG A 86 -11.63 -5.43 -1.56
N ASP A 87 -11.61 -6.41 -0.68
CA ASP A 87 -10.39 -7.13 -0.35
C ASP A 87 -9.98 -8.02 -1.52
N ARG A 88 -8.71 -7.97 -1.90
CA ARG A 88 -8.08 -8.92 -2.82
C ARG A 88 -7.41 -10.05 -2.05
N PHE A 89 -6.61 -9.68 -1.04
CA PHE A 89 -5.98 -10.64 -0.13
C PHE A 89 -6.11 -10.12 1.31
N SER A 90 -6.76 -10.87 2.18
CA SER A 90 -6.87 -10.58 3.62
C SER A 90 -5.96 -11.47 4.48
N SER A 91 -5.42 -12.55 3.89
CA SER A 91 -4.56 -13.51 4.57
C SER A 91 -3.76 -14.32 3.55
N ASN A 92 -2.68 -14.97 4.02
CA ASN A 92 -2.01 -16.02 3.28
C ASN A 92 -2.43 -17.38 3.84
N ARG A 93 -3.37 -18.06 3.17
CA ARG A 93 -4.02 -19.29 3.64
C ARG A 93 -4.75 -19.03 4.98
N SER A 94 -4.36 -19.72 6.07
CA SER A 94 -4.91 -19.55 7.42
C SER A 94 -4.17 -18.51 8.26
N GLU A 95 -3.08 -17.92 7.73
CA GLU A 95 -2.25 -16.96 8.47
C GLU A 95 -2.61 -15.54 8.05
N GLY A 96 -3.15 -14.74 8.98
CA GLY A 96 -3.42 -13.33 8.77
C GLY A 96 -2.15 -12.50 8.51
N PHE A 97 -2.30 -11.38 7.82
CA PHE A 97 -1.21 -10.41 7.71
C PHE A 97 -0.96 -9.73 9.05
N LYS A 98 0.28 -9.29 9.25
CA LYS A 98 0.70 -8.52 10.44
C LYS A 98 0.31 -7.04 10.33
N GLY A 99 0.18 -6.56 9.11
CA GLY A 99 -0.12 -5.20 8.72
C GLY A 99 0.63 -4.82 7.46
N CYS A 100 -0.07 -4.84 6.31
CA CYS A 100 0.55 -4.49 5.03
C CYS A 100 0.94 -3.02 5.00
N ASN A 101 2.11 -2.72 4.40
CA ASN A 101 2.65 -1.37 4.39
C ASN A 101 2.74 -0.78 2.98
N ASP A 102 3.52 -1.37 2.08
CA ASP A 102 3.67 -0.85 0.72
C ASP A 102 3.52 -1.96 -0.33
N LEU A 103 3.29 -1.54 -1.57
CA LEU A 103 3.18 -2.43 -2.71
C LEU A 103 3.80 -1.83 -3.98
N PHE A 104 4.29 -2.68 -4.86
CA PHE A 104 4.90 -2.30 -6.12
C PHE A 104 4.58 -3.32 -7.20
N PHE A 105 4.49 -2.85 -8.45
CA PHE A 105 4.32 -3.71 -9.61
C PHE A 105 5.59 -3.70 -10.46
N GLY A 106 6.14 -4.89 -10.72
CA GLY A 106 7.17 -5.07 -11.74
C GLY A 106 6.63 -4.77 -13.15
N ALA A 107 7.52 -4.59 -14.10
CA ALA A 107 7.15 -4.29 -15.49
C ALA A 107 6.34 -5.44 -16.14
N ASP A 108 6.51 -6.66 -15.67
CA ASP A 108 5.74 -7.85 -16.09
C ASP A 108 4.34 -7.91 -15.44
N GLY A 109 3.99 -6.98 -14.55
CA GLY A 109 2.75 -6.96 -13.79
C GLY A 109 2.77 -7.81 -12.51
N THR A 110 3.93 -8.35 -12.12
CA THR A 110 4.08 -9.04 -10.83
C THR A 110 3.87 -8.05 -9.68
N LEU A 111 2.93 -8.36 -8.80
CA LEU A 111 2.72 -7.61 -7.56
C LEU A 111 3.72 -8.07 -6.50
N TYR A 112 4.39 -7.13 -5.86
CA TYR A 112 5.15 -7.31 -4.64
C TYR A 112 4.53 -6.46 -3.53
N PHE A 113 4.51 -6.96 -2.29
CA PHE A 113 4.07 -6.14 -1.16
C PHE A 113 4.75 -6.57 0.15
N THR A 114 4.82 -5.62 1.08
CA THR A 114 5.37 -5.81 2.41
C THR A 114 4.27 -5.99 3.44
N ASP A 115 4.48 -6.92 4.35
CA ASP A 115 3.64 -7.19 5.53
C ASP A 115 4.50 -6.89 6.77
N GLN A 116 4.52 -5.60 7.11
CA GLN A 116 5.42 -5.02 8.09
C GLN A 116 5.01 -5.33 9.52
N GLY A 117 3.77 -5.03 9.88
CA GLY A 117 3.29 -5.06 11.26
C GLY A 117 4.12 -4.20 12.20
N THR A 118 4.16 -4.59 13.46
CA THR A 118 4.99 -3.94 14.49
C THR A 118 6.40 -4.56 14.61
N THR A 119 6.82 -5.32 13.58
CA THR A 119 8.11 -6.03 13.56
C THR A 119 9.33 -5.10 13.59
N GLY A 120 10.47 -5.61 13.96
CA GLY A 120 11.72 -4.85 14.08
C GLY A 120 12.89 -5.78 14.43
N LEU A 121 14.02 -5.23 14.88
CA LEU A 121 15.17 -6.04 15.27
C LEU A 121 14.88 -6.97 16.47
N HIS A 122 13.94 -6.59 17.33
CA HIS A 122 13.48 -7.39 18.47
C HIS A 122 12.52 -8.52 18.08
N ASP A 123 11.83 -8.36 16.93
CA ASP A 123 10.92 -9.32 16.33
C ASP A 123 11.04 -9.24 14.81
N PRO A 124 12.07 -9.86 14.20
CA PRO A 124 12.31 -9.75 12.75
C PRO A 124 11.43 -10.72 11.96
N THR A 125 10.13 -10.69 12.17
CA THR A 125 9.17 -11.62 11.54
C THR A 125 8.28 -10.95 10.48
N GLY A 126 8.66 -9.76 10.02
CA GLY A 126 8.04 -9.10 8.86
C GLY A 126 8.25 -9.88 7.58
N ARG A 127 7.31 -9.74 6.65
CA ARG A 127 7.24 -10.59 5.46
C ARG A 127 7.22 -9.75 4.19
N VAL A 128 7.69 -10.37 3.11
CA VAL A 128 7.54 -9.84 1.75
C VAL A 128 6.88 -10.93 0.90
N TYR A 129 5.88 -10.53 0.14
CA TYR A 129 5.13 -11.42 -0.73
C TYR A 129 5.23 -11.01 -2.20
N ARG A 130 4.98 -12.00 -3.06
CA ARG A 130 4.83 -11.84 -4.51
C ARG A 130 3.56 -12.53 -4.99
N VAL A 131 2.90 -11.90 -5.98
CA VAL A 131 1.80 -12.50 -6.77
C VAL A 131 2.13 -12.34 -8.25
N ARG A 132 2.25 -13.46 -8.97
CA ARG A 132 2.55 -13.43 -10.41
C ARG A 132 1.31 -13.07 -11.22
N PRO A 133 1.46 -12.43 -12.39
CA PRO A 133 0.35 -12.16 -13.29
C PRO A 133 -0.46 -13.42 -13.61
N GLY A 134 -1.78 -13.26 -13.67
CA GLY A 134 -2.70 -14.36 -13.97
C GLY A 134 -2.88 -15.40 -12.87
N THR A 135 -2.31 -15.17 -11.68
CA THR A 135 -2.49 -16.02 -10.50
C THR A 135 -3.06 -15.22 -9.34
N GLU A 136 -3.68 -15.92 -8.38
CA GLU A 136 -4.04 -15.39 -7.06
C GLU A 136 -3.28 -16.14 -5.96
N THR A 137 -2.07 -16.62 -6.29
CA THR A 137 -1.21 -17.37 -5.36
C THR A 137 -0.20 -16.43 -4.71
N LEU A 138 -0.23 -16.37 -3.38
CA LEU A 138 0.74 -15.64 -2.58
C LEU A 138 2.01 -16.48 -2.39
N GLU A 139 3.12 -16.01 -2.93
CA GLU A 139 4.45 -16.56 -2.69
C GLU A 139 5.16 -15.70 -1.64
N ARG A 140 5.50 -16.27 -0.50
CA ARG A 140 6.28 -15.57 0.53
C ARG A 140 7.76 -15.63 0.20
N LEU A 141 8.37 -14.47 -0.07
CA LEU A 141 9.79 -14.34 -0.43
C LEU A 141 10.67 -14.19 0.80
N ILE A 142 10.22 -13.40 1.78
CA ILE A 142 10.92 -13.12 3.04
C ILE A 142 9.96 -13.38 4.20
N SER A 143 10.48 -13.92 5.31
CA SER A 143 9.71 -14.18 6.54
C SER A 143 10.45 -13.74 7.82
N ASN A 144 11.61 -13.09 7.67
CA ASN A 144 12.48 -12.67 8.77
C ASN A 144 12.92 -11.20 8.62
N GLY A 145 12.07 -10.38 8.01
CA GLY A 145 12.36 -8.96 7.77
C GLY A 145 12.11 -8.09 9.00
N PRO A 146 13.09 -7.32 9.46
CA PRO A 146 12.90 -6.36 10.55
C PRO A 146 12.23 -5.08 10.04
N SER A 147 10.90 -5.08 9.98
CA SER A 147 10.10 -3.92 9.52
C SER A 147 10.23 -3.62 8.02
N PRO A 148 9.88 -4.58 7.11
CA PRO A 148 9.86 -4.31 5.68
C PRO A 148 8.80 -3.24 5.38
N ASN A 149 9.21 -2.17 4.69
CA ASN A 149 8.42 -0.98 4.39
C ASN A 149 8.35 -0.79 2.87
N GLY A 150 8.87 0.32 2.34
CA GLY A 150 8.88 0.60 0.92
C GLY A 150 9.65 -0.44 0.10
N LEU A 151 9.20 -0.71 -1.13
CA LEU A 151 9.87 -1.64 -2.02
C LEU A 151 9.79 -1.19 -3.48
N VAL A 152 10.81 -1.58 -4.25
CA VAL A 152 10.92 -1.29 -5.67
C VAL A 152 11.79 -2.32 -6.38
N THR A 153 11.53 -2.61 -7.64
CA THR A 153 12.42 -3.42 -8.45
C THR A 153 13.50 -2.56 -9.13
N SER A 154 14.63 -3.20 -9.52
CA SER A 154 15.55 -2.61 -10.49
C SER A 154 14.84 -2.39 -11.84
N LEU A 155 15.42 -1.54 -12.70
CA LEU A 155 14.85 -1.24 -14.04
C LEU A 155 14.61 -2.48 -14.91
N GLU A 156 15.36 -3.56 -14.68
CA GLU A 156 15.23 -4.82 -15.41
C GLU A 156 14.47 -5.90 -14.63
N ASP A 157 13.81 -5.54 -13.52
CA ASP A 157 13.10 -6.45 -12.60
C ASP A 157 13.93 -7.64 -12.07
N LYS A 158 15.26 -7.53 -12.11
CA LYS A 158 16.17 -8.60 -11.66
C LYS A 158 16.42 -8.58 -10.15
N VAL A 159 16.28 -7.43 -9.52
CA VAL A 159 16.51 -7.23 -8.10
C VAL A 159 15.31 -6.53 -7.49
N LEU A 160 14.84 -7.03 -6.34
CA LEU A 160 13.85 -6.36 -5.50
C LEU A 160 14.58 -5.71 -4.32
N TYR A 161 14.51 -4.40 -4.22
CA TYR A 161 14.99 -3.63 -3.08
C TYR A 161 13.86 -3.47 -2.07
N VAL A 162 14.13 -3.70 -0.80
CA VAL A 162 13.16 -3.59 0.29
C VAL A 162 13.77 -2.81 1.44
N ALA A 163 13.19 -1.69 1.79
CA ALA A 163 13.62 -0.91 2.95
C ALA A 163 13.22 -1.63 4.26
N MET A 164 14.21 -2.00 5.06
CA MET A 164 14.03 -2.56 6.40
C MET A 164 14.15 -1.43 7.42
N THR A 165 13.09 -0.63 7.60
CA THR A 165 13.17 0.67 8.26
C THR A 165 13.68 0.62 9.69
N ARG A 166 13.28 -0.38 10.48
CA ARG A 166 13.75 -0.52 11.87
C ARG A 166 15.11 -1.21 12.01
N ALA A 167 15.75 -1.57 10.90
CA ALA A 167 17.13 -2.04 10.84
C ALA A 167 18.07 -1.04 10.14
N ALA A 168 17.53 0.08 9.63
CA ALA A 168 18.26 1.06 8.81
C ALA A 168 19.04 0.37 7.66
N ALA A 169 18.40 -0.55 6.93
CA ALA A 169 18.98 -1.38 5.88
C ALA A 169 18.06 -1.47 4.64
N VAL A 170 18.66 -1.87 3.55
CA VAL A 170 17.99 -2.22 2.29
C VAL A 170 18.47 -3.58 1.83
#